data_03b3be99f9479f1fd4563771d658899f
#
_entry.id   03b3be99f9479f1fd4563771d658899f
#
_cell.length_a   1.000
_cell.length_b   1.000
_cell.length_c   1.000
_cell.angle_alpha   90.00
_cell.angle_beta   90.00
_cell.angle_gamma   90.00
#
_symmetry.space_group_name_H-M   'P 1'
#
loop_
_entity.id
_entity.type
_entity.pdbx_description
1 polymer ?
#
loop_
_entity_poly.entity_id
_entity_poly.type
_entity_poly.pdbx_seq_one_letter_code
_entity_poly.pdbx_strand_id
1 'polypeptide(L)'
;MNEENDKKRIMVNNEVPGNENIPHDILVVASKLKNYIKARHGLNTSADVIERISDIIRSRCDEAAVWARSDGRKTLMDRDFK
;
A
#
# COMPACT_ATOMS: atom_id res chain seq x y z
N MET A 1 6.81 -16.93 -5.71
CA MET A 1 6.58 -16.40 -6.01
C MET A 1 6.49 -16.07 -6.11
N ASN A 2 6.81 -16.28 -6.18
CA ASN A 2 6.63 -15.73 -6.47
C ASN A 2 6.53 -15.56 -6.23
N GLU A 3 6.59 -15.44 -6.08
CA GLU A 3 6.59 -15.12 -6.20
C GLU A 3 6.53 -14.94 -6.12
N GLU A 4 6.66 -15.17 -5.96
CA GLU A 4 6.74 -14.92 -6.02
C GLU A 4 6.70 -14.75 -5.83
N ASN A 5 7.01 -15.02 -5.67
CA ASN A 5 7.04 -14.78 -5.63
C ASN A 5 6.91 -14.81 -5.26
N ASP A 6 7.07 -15.00 -5.17
CA ASP A 6 7.22 -14.84 -5.09
C ASP A 6 7.16 -14.94 -4.78
N LYS A 7 7.19 -15.04 -4.56
CA LYS A 7 7.63 -15.01 -4.48
C LYS A 7 7.50 -14.98 -4.17
N LYS A 8 7.27 -14.98 -3.92
CA LYS A 8 7.71 -14.90 -3.65
C LYS A 8 7.55 -14.76 -3.22
N ARG A 9 7.40 -14.99 -2.96
CA ARG A 9 7.83 -14.83 -2.51
C ARG A 9 7.64 -14.54 -1.99
N ILE A 10 7.51 -14.74 -1.58
CA ILE A 10 7.95 -14.41 -0.97
C ILE A 10 7.75 -14.37 -0.36
N MET A 11 7.74 -14.54 0.13
CA MET A 11 8.10 -14.42 0.77
C MET A 11 7.87 -14.28 1.43
N VAL A 12 7.80 -14.47 1.93
CA VAL A 12 8.03 -14.33 2.73
C VAL A 12 7.69 -14.18 3.44
N ASN A 13 7.70 -14.19 3.87
CA ASN A 13 7.74 -14.07 4.71
C ASN A 13 7.42 -13.65 5.60
N ASN A 14 7.69 -13.47 5.90
CA ASN A 14 7.37 -13.36 6.79
C ASN A 14 7.19 -12.59 7.47
N GLU A 15 6.79 -11.99 7.43
CA GLU A 15 6.74 -11.14 8.21
C GLU A 15 7.27 -10.34 9.07
N VAL A 16 8.05 -9.85 8.71
CA VAL A 16 8.87 -9.36 9.79
C VAL A 16 8.93 -7.87 9.78
N PRO A 17 8.53 -7.20 10.89
CA PRO A 17 8.65 -5.74 10.96
C PRO A 17 10.10 -5.36 10.72
N GLY A 18 10.33 -4.35 9.91
CA GLY A 18 11.67 -3.92 9.60
C GLY A 18 12.36 -4.72 8.51
N ASN A 19 11.61 -5.53 7.81
CA ASN A 19 12.14 -6.25 6.66
C ASN A 19 12.69 -5.26 5.64
N GLU A 20 13.96 -5.45 5.25
CA GLU A 20 14.61 -4.55 4.31
C GLU A 20 14.07 -4.66 2.90
N ASN A 21 13.38 -5.75 2.59
CA ASN A 21 12.85 -5.98 1.25
C ASN A 21 11.44 -5.44 1.09
N ILE A 22 11.20 -4.27 1.65
CA ILE A 22 9.91 -3.62 1.55
C ILE A 22 9.66 -3.21 0.11
N PRO A 23 8.55 -3.64 -0.49
CA PRO A 23 8.26 -3.28 -1.88
C PRO A 23 8.01 -1.78 -2.03
N HIS A 24 8.46 -1.24 -3.15
CA HIS A 24 8.19 0.14 -3.51
C HIS A 24 7.35 0.21 -4.77
N ASP A 25 6.56 -0.82 -4.99
CA ASP A 25 5.68 -0.89 -6.17
C ASP A 25 4.56 0.12 -6.07
N ILE A 26 3.99 0.43 -7.22
CA ILE A 26 2.79 1.25 -7.28
C ILE A 26 1.65 0.48 -6.61
N LEU A 27 0.98 1.12 -5.68
CA LEU A 27 -0.05 0.48 -4.86
C LEU A 27 -1.47 0.80 -5.30
N VAL A 28 -1.64 1.47 -6.43
CA VAL A 28 -2.97 1.81 -6.95
C VAL A 28 -3.07 1.41 -8.40
N VAL A 29 -4.29 1.19 -8.86
CA VAL A 29 -4.53 0.99 -10.29
C VAL A 29 -4.58 2.38 -10.90
N ALA A 30 -3.53 2.73 -11.64
CA ALA A 30 -3.36 4.10 -12.15
C ALA A 30 -4.54 4.55 -13.00
N SER A 31 -5.04 3.68 -13.87
CA SER A 31 -6.15 4.05 -14.75
C SER A 31 -7.40 4.38 -13.94
N LYS A 32 -7.66 3.64 -12.88
CA LYS A 32 -8.85 3.89 -12.06
C LYS A 32 -8.71 5.19 -11.29
N LEU A 33 -7.52 5.47 -10.77
CA LEU A 33 -7.29 6.73 -10.08
C LEU A 33 -7.44 7.91 -11.02
N LYS A 34 -6.87 7.80 -12.22
CA LYS A 34 -6.97 8.86 -13.22
C LYS A 34 -8.42 9.10 -13.63
N ASN A 35 -9.17 8.02 -13.81
CA ASN A 35 -10.59 8.14 -14.17
C ASN A 35 -11.39 8.83 -13.08
N TYR A 36 -11.12 8.48 -11.82
CA TYR A 36 -11.80 9.12 -10.70
C TYR A 36 -11.54 10.62 -10.67
N ILE A 37 -10.25 11.00 -10.78
CA ILE A 37 -9.85 12.40 -10.72
C ILE A 37 -10.47 13.17 -11.87
N LYS A 38 -10.47 12.59 -13.06
CA LYS A 38 -11.06 13.24 -14.23
C LYS A 38 -12.56 13.42 -14.09
N ALA A 39 -13.24 12.37 -13.64
CA ALA A 39 -14.70 12.40 -13.52
C ALA A 39 -15.15 13.36 -12.43
N ARG A 40 -14.43 13.39 -11.32
CA ARG A 40 -14.83 14.18 -10.17
C ARG A 40 -14.37 15.63 -10.25
N HIS A 41 -13.18 15.85 -10.76
CA HIS A 41 -12.54 17.18 -10.68
C HIS A 41 -12.21 17.77 -12.05
N GLY A 42 -12.33 16.97 -13.12
CA GLY A 42 -12.01 17.46 -14.44
C GLY A 42 -10.54 17.66 -14.70
N LEU A 43 -9.67 17.07 -13.85
CA LEU A 43 -8.23 17.26 -13.95
C LEU A 43 -7.56 16.03 -14.53
N ASN A 44 -6.43 16.26 -15.19
CA ASN A 44 -5.55 15.19 -15.60
C ASN A 44 -4.62 14.84 -14.45
N THR A 45 -3.97 13.68 -14.53
CA THR A 45 -3.11 13.17 -13.47
C THR A 45 -1.74 12.87 -14.06
N SER A 46 -0.70 13.46 -13.50
CA SER A 46 0.67 13.16 -13.94
C SER A 46 1.14 11.85 -13.33
N ALA A 47 2.18 11.28 -13.92
CA ALA A 47 2.77 10.02 -13.43
C ALA A 47 3.27 10.18 -11.99
N ASP A 48 3.81 11.35 -11.66
CA ASP A 48 4.34 11.58 -10.32
C ASP A 48 3.27 11.49 -9.23
N VAL A 49 2.02 11.80 -9.59
CA VAL A 49 0.91 11.69 -8.63
C VAL A 49 0.71 10.24 -8.21
N ILE A 50 0.84 9.31 -9.15
CA ILE A 50 0.66 7.89 -8.87
C ILE A 50 1.67 7.43 -7.82
N GLU A 51 2.92 7.84 -7.98
CA GLU A 51 3.96 7.49 -7.00
C GLU A 51 3.70 8.15 -5.65
N ARG A 52 3.30 9.41 -5.69
CA ARG A 52 3.04 10.15 -4.45
C ARG A 52 1.89 9.53 -3.66
N ILE A 53 0.82 9.15 -4.37
CA ILE A 53 -0.33 8.51 -3.72
C ILE A 53 0.08 7.17 -3.12
N SER A 54 0.93 6.40 -3.82
CA SER A 54 1.42 5.14 -3.30
C SER A 54 2.21 5.34 -2.01
N ASP A 55 3.02 6.39 -1.94
CA ASP A 55 3.77 6.71 -0.72
C ASP A 55 2.82 7.07 0.42
N ILE A 56 1.76 7.82 0.12
CA ILE A 56 0.77 8.18 1.14
C ILE A 56 0.10 6.92 1.67
N ILE A 57 -0.25 5.99 0.78
CA ILE A 57 -0.86 4.74 1.18
C ILE A 57 0.09 3.94 2.08
N ARG A 58 1.37 3.86 1.72
CA ARG A 58 2.34 3.15 2.54
C ARG A 58 2.40 3.74 3.95
N SER A 59 2.48 5.05 4.02
CA SER A 59 2.55 5.74 5.30
C SER A 59 1.32 5.46 6.16
N ARG A 60 0.13 5.51 5.56
CA ARG A 60 -1.11 5.25 6.29
C ARG A 60 -1.19 3.79 6.73
N CYS A 61 -0.74 2.87 5.89
CA CYS A 61 -0.72 1.45 6.25
C CYS A 61 0.24 1.19 7.41
N ASP A 62 1.38 1.88 7.41
CA ASP A 62 2.35 1.72 8.50
C ASP A 62 1.75 2.18 9.83
N GLU A 63 1.04 3.30 9.81
CA GLU A 63 0.36 3.79 11.01
C GLU A 63 -0.72 2.81 11.47
N ALA A 64 -1.51 2.32 10.52
CA ALA A 64 -2.58 1.39 10.85
C ALA A 64 -2.03 0.09 11.45
N ALA A 65 -0.87 -0.35 10.97
CA ALA A 65 -0.24 -1.55 11.48
C ALA A 65 0.13 -1.41 12.96
N VAL A 66 0.52 -0.21 13.38
CA VAL A 66 0.83 0.05 14.79
C VAL A 66 -0.42 -0.19 15.65
N TRP A 67 -1.57 0.33 15.19
CA TRP A 67 -2.82 0.15 15.93
C TRP A 67 -3.23 -1.32 16.00
N ALA A 68 -3.10 -2.04 14.90
CA ALA A 68 -3.45 -3.46 14.87
C ALA A 68 -2.58 -4.24 15.84
N ARG A 69 -1.28 -3.97 15.86
CA ARG A 69 -0.36 -4.66 16.77
C ARG A 69 -0.66 -4.33 18.22
N SER A 70 -1.02 -3.09 18.50
CA SER A 70 -1.39 -2.68 19.86
C SER A 70 -2.53 -3.50 20.41
N ASP A 71 -3.44 -3.90 19.53
CA ASP A 71 -4.57 -4.75 19.91
C ASP A 71 -4.23 -6.23 19.90
N GLY A 72 -2.99 -6.60 19.59
CA GLY A 72 -2.58 -7.99 19.52
C GLY A 72 -3.12 -8.72 18.31
N ARG A 73 -3.59 -7.99 17.30
CA ARG A 73 -4.14 -8.59 16.10
C ARG A 73 -3.07 -8.76 15.03
N LYS A 74 -3.33 -9.71 14.16
CA LYS A 74 -2.47 -9.94 12.98
C LYS A 74 -3.19 -9.56 11.69
N THR A 75 -4.37 -8.96 11.82
CA THR A 75 -5.17 -8.54 10.68
C THR A 75 -5.39 -7.04 10.75
N LEU A 76 -5.09 -6.38 9.65
CA LEU A 76 -5.34 -4.94 9.52
C LEU A 76 -6.82 -4.76 9.23
N MET A 77 -7.44 -3.81 9.91
CA MET A 77 -8.88 -3.55 9.76
C MET A 77 -9.10 -2.09 9.42
N ASP A 78 -10.26 -1.79 8.87
CA ASP A 78 -10.57 -0.42 8.44
C ASP A 78 -10.50 0.57 9.59
N ARG A 79 -10.86 0.15 10.80
CA ARG A 79 -10.82 1.03 11.97
C ARG A 79 -9.40 1.42 12.37
N ASP A 80 -8.40 0.73 11.84
CA ASP A 80 -7.01 1.06 12.12
C ASP A 80 -6.54 2.28 11.35
N PHE A 81 -7.29 2.68 10.34
CA PHE A 81 -6.96 3.86 9.53
C PHE A 81 -7.65 5.08 10.12
N LYS A 82 -6.91 5.82 10.91
CA LYS A 82 -7.44 6.97 11.66
C LYS A 82 -7.10 8.31 11.06
#